data_ddbe928df272c27cf9bf642ef4b86226
#
_entry.id   ddbe928df272c27cf9bf642ef4b86226
#
_cell.length_a   1.000
_cell.length_b   1.000
_cell.length_c   1.000
_cell.angle_alpha   90.00
_cell.angle_beta   90.00
_cell.angle_gamma   90.00
#
_symmetry.space_group_name_H-M   'P 1'
#
loop_
_entity.id
_entity.type
_entity.pdbx_description
1 polymer ?
#
loop_
_entity_poly.entity_id
_entity_poly.type
_entity_poly.pdbx_seq_one_letter_code
_entity_poly.pdbx_strand_id
1 'polypeptide(L)'
;SALLPGAGHIVRGEWVGGLVLAICWSILLGVAFLTVDRITAVFTAPRIPADGVLALVTLGGLLIGVWAWAMYDLIVRSKRPVKRFGDSQWAIASRQFRKNRLAMAGLAVMLVLYVVTLLTPLIAPFDPTAQGNIVLTRYQEPSLQHLMGTDKFGRDVFSRVLYGARISLTIGFIAVAIGVLVGAAVGAIAGYFGKWTDTVLMRFTDMMLSFPRLILLIVVIALFEPSIWLVVVVLGLTGWMSVARIVRGEVLSLREREFVQAAKVLGMSDARIILRHVLPNV
;
A
#
# COMPACT_ATOMS: atom_id res chain seq x y z
N SER A 1 -3.03 30.50 5.06
CA SER A 1 -2.40 29.17 4.74
C SER A 1 -1.91 28.43 5.97
N ALA A 2 -1.58 29.13 7.06
CA ALA A 2 -1.16 28.45 8.31
C ALA A 2 -2.31 27.70 9.01
N LEU A 3 -3.54 28.17 8.86
CA LEU A 3 -4.74 27.59 9.48
C LEU A 3 -5.48 26.59 8.58
N LEU A 4 -5.45 26.77 7.27
CA LEU A 4 -6.16 25.93 6.30
C LEU A 4 -5.19 25.48 5.19
N PRO A 5 -4.76 24.21 5.22
CA PRO A 5 -3.99 23.61 4.12
C PRO A 5 -4.75 23.73 2.81
N GLY A 6 -4.09 24.25 1.78
CA GLY A 6 -4.71 24.49 0.47
C GLY A 6 -5.10 25.94 0.18
N ALA A 7 -5.39 26.77 1.17
CA ALA A 7 -5.76 28.18 0.93
C ALA A 7 -4.66 28.96 0.17
N GLY A 8 -3.40 28.70 0.48
CA GLY A 8 -2.27 29.32 -0.23
C GLY A 8 -2.12 28.88 -1.70
N HIS A 9 -2.53 27.68 -2.05
CA HIS A 9 -2.54 27.18 -3.43
C HIS A 9 -3.66 27.83 -4.25
N ILE A 10 -4.83 28.03 -3.63
CA ILE A 10 -5.97 28.71 -4.26
C ILE A 10 -5.59 30.16 -4.60
N VAL A 11 -4.96 30.89 -3.67
CA VAL A 11 -4.50 32.28 -3.88
C VAL A 11 -3.46 32.37 -5.00
N ARG A 12 -2.70 31.31 -5.27
CA ARG A 12 -1.73 31.25 -6.38
C ARG A 12 -2.30 30.77 -7.71
N GLY A 13 -3.61 30.54 -7.81
CA GLY A 13 -4.27 30.05 -9.02
C GLY A 13 -4.20 28.54 -9.24
N GLU A 14 -3.67 27.76 -8.28
CA GLU A 14 -3.65 26.29 -8.31
C GLU A 14 -4.92 25.72 -7.64
N TRP A 15 -6.08 26.07 -8.17
CA TRP A 15 -7.38 25.79 -7.57
C TRP A 15 -7.62 24.31 -7.26
N VAL A 16 -7.26 23.40 -8.18
CA VAL A 16 -7.50 21.97 -8.02
C VAL A 16 -6.67 21.40 -6.87
N GLY A 17 -5.37 21.69 -6.82
CA GLY A 17 -4.49 21.21 -5.76
C GLY A 17 -4.86 21.76 -4.38
N GLY A 18 -5.20 23.07 -4.34
CA GLY A 18 -5.64 23.73 -3.11
C GLY A 18 -6.97 23.19 -2.57
N LEU A 19 -7.91 22.90 -3.46
CA LEU A 19 -9.23 22.37 -3.11
C LEU A 19 -9.15 20.93 -2.62
N VAL A 20 -8.35 20.09 -3.27
CA VAL A 20 -8.10 18.70 -2.82
C VAL A 20 -7.48 18.68 -1.41
N LEU A 21 -6.46 19.52 -1.17
CA LEU A 21 -5.84 19.61 0.17
C LEU A 21 -6.83 20.10 1.23
N ALA A 22 -7.65 21.09 0.92
CA ALA A 22 -8.66 21.62 1.85
C ALA A 22 -9.73 20.56 2.15
N ILE A 23 -10.19 19.82 1.14
CA ILE A 23 -11.17 18.73 1.32
C ILE A 23 -10.57 17.61 2.17
N CYS A 24 -9.36 17.11 1.85
CA CYS A 24 -8.70 16.08 2.63
C CYS A 24 -8.52 16.50 4.09
N TRP A 25 -8.10 17.73 4.34
CA TRP A 25 -7.96 18.28 5.68
C TRP A 25 -9.29 18.34 6.43
N SER A 26 -10.34 18.83 5.76
CA SER A 26 -11.68 18.93 6.34
C SER A 26 -12.27 17.54 6.67
N ILE A 27 -12.04 16.54 5.82
CA ILE A 27 -12.48 15.17 6.08
C ILE A 27 -11.74 14.61 7.31
N LEU A 28 -10.41 14.77 7.38
CA LEU A 28 -9.61 14.29 8.53
C LEU A 28 -10.04 14.97 9.84
N LEU A 29 -10.28 16.27 9.83
CA LEU A 29 -10.80 17.01 10.98
C LEU A 29 -12.23 16.56 11.34
N GLY A 30 -13.08 16.32 10.35
CA GLY A 30 -14.42 15.76 10.55
C GLY A 30 -14.38 14.39 11.23
N VAL A 31 -13.51 13.50 10.75
CA VAL A 31 -13.30 12.18 11.39
C VAL A 31 -12.82 12.37 12.82
N ALA A 32 -11.83 13.24 13.07
CA ALA A 32 -11.33 13.50 14.42
C ALA A 32 -12.44 14.02 15.35
N PHE A 33 -13.27 14.95 14.86
CA PHE A 33 -14.38 15.51 15.63
C PHE A 33 -15.47 14.48 15.92
N LEU A 34 -15.90 13.71 14.93
CA LEU A 34 -16.93 12.68 15.08
C LEU A 34 -16.47 11.51 15.95
N THR A 35 -15.17 11.31 16.12
CA THR A 35 -14.61 10.22 16.91
C THR A 35 -14.00 10.67 18.25
N VAL A 36 -14.28 11.89 18.70
CA VAL A 36 -13.75 12.45 19.97
C VAL A 36 -14.01 11.53 21.15
N ASP A 37 -15.23 10.97 21.28
CA ASP A 37 -15.59 10.09 22.40
C ASP A 37 -14.76 8.78 22.37
N ARG A 38 -14.41 8.29 21.20
CA ARG A 38 -13.56 7.10 21.03
C ARG A 38 -12.09 7.42 21.27
N ILE A 39 -11.64 8.61 20.88
CA ILE A 39 -10.30 9.12 21.18
C ILE A 39 -10.12 9.20 22.68
N THR A 40 -11.08 9.78 23.40
CA THR A 40 -11.04 9.87 24.86
C THR A 40 -11.12 8.50 25.52
N ALA A 41 -11.92 7.57 24.99
CA ALA A 41 -12.03 6.20 25.49
C ALA A 41 -10.71 5.42 25.41
N VAL A 42 -9.88 5.66 24.36
CA VAL A 42 -8.55 5.05 24.26
C VAL A 42 -7.64 5.48 25.41
N PHE A 43 -7.70 6.76 25.84
CA PHE A 43 -6.90 7.28 26.94
C PHE A 43 -7.43 6.91 28.32
N THR A 44 -8.73 6.62 28.46
CA THR A 44 -9.37 6.28 29.73
C THR A 44 -9.46 4.76 29.96
N ALA A 45 -9.11 3.94 28.97
CA ALA A 45 -9.13 2.50 29.09
C ALA A 45 -8.07 1.99 30.10
N PRO A 46 -8.42 1.01 30.97
CA PRO A 46 -7.48 0.44 31.94
C PRO A 46 -6.28 -0.27 31.30
N ARG A 47 -6.42 -0.72 30.05
CA ARG A 47 -5.32 -1.14 29.17
C ARG A 47 -5.50 -0.45 27.83
N ILE A 48 -4.50 0.33 27.43
CA ILE A 48 -4.52 1.06 26.17
C ILE A 48 -4.48 0.03 25.01
N PRO A 49 -5.53 -0.05 24.18
CA PRO A 49 -5.55 -1.01 23.06
C PRO A 49 -4.54 -0.55 22.00
N ALA A 50 -3.60 -1.44 21.64
CA ALA A 50 -2.56 -1.13 20.65
C ALA A 50 -3.12 -0.63 19.31
N ASP A 51 -4.25 -1.17 18.89
CA ASP A 51 -4.94 -0.76 17.65
C ASP A 51 -5.53 0.64 17.73
N GLY A 52 -6.04 1.05 18.89
CA GLY A 52 -6.52 2.40 19.13
C GLY A 52 -5.37 3.42 19.10
N VAL A 53 -4.25 3.10 19.74
CA VAL A 53 -3.03 3.94 19.69
C VAL A 53 -2.52 4.07 18.26
N LEU A 54 -2.43 2.97 17.51
CA LEU A 54 -2.00 3.00 16.11
C LEU A 54 -2.91 3.88 15.26
N ALA A 55 -4.21 3.80 15.44
CA ALA A 55 -5.18 4.63 14.73
C ALA A 55 -5.03 6.13 15.09
N LEU A 56 -4.81 6.46 16.37
CA LEU A 56 -4.55 7.84 16.82
C LEU A 56 -3.26 8.40 16.25
N VAL A 57 -2.17 7.62 16.30
CA VAL A 57 -0.88 8.02 15.72
C VAL A 57 -1.01 8.22 14.20
N THR A 58 -1.78 7.37 13.54
CA THR A 58 -2.05 7.49 12.10
C THR A 58 -2.87 8.75 11.79
N LEU A 59 -3.93 9.01 12.54
CA LEU A 59 -4.76 10.20 12.35
C LEU A 59 -3.94 11.48 12.59
N GLY A 60 -3.20 11.55 13.69
CA GLY A 60 -2.31 12.68 14.01
C GLY A 60 -1.21 12.86 12.96
N GLY A 61 -0.58 11.76 12.55
CA GLY A 61 0.45 11.75 11.49
C GLY A 61 -0.08 12.23 10.14
N LEU A 62 -1.30 11.84 9.76
CA LEU A 62 -1.95 12.32 8.54
C LEU A 62 -2.30 13.80 8.61
N LEU A 63 -2.85 14.28 9.72
CA LEU A 63 -3.14 15.69 9.94
C LEU A 63 -1.86 16.53 9.85
N ILE A 64 -0.82 16.16 10.56
CA ILE A 64 0.47 16.84 10.53
C ILE A 64 1.11 16.72 9.14
N GLY A 65 1.06 15.54 8.52
CA GLY A 65 1.65 15.28 7.20
C GLY A 65 1.01 16.11 6.09
N VAL A 66 -0.31 16.19 6.04
CA VAL A 66 -1.02 17.03 5.06
C VAL A 66 -0.70 18.52 5.28
N TRP A 67 -0.66 18.97 6.53
CA TRP A 67 -0.30 20.34 6.87
C TRP A 67 1.16 20.66 6.50
N ALA A 68 2.10 19.82 6.92
CA ALA A 68 3.52 19.99 6.63
C ALA A 68 3.82 19.95 5.14
N TRP A 69 3.16 19.05 4.39
CA TRP A 69 3.32 18.97 2.94
C TRP A 69 2.75 20.20 2.22
N ALA A 70 1.60 20.70 2.65
CA ALA A 70 1.03 21.94 2.13
C ALA A 70 1.96 23.14 2.37
N MET A 71 2.57 23.23 3.55
CA MET A 71 3.55 24.27 3.88
C MET A 71 4.84 24.11 3.08
N TYR A 72 5.38 22.89 3.00
CA TYR A 72 6.56 22.58 2.21
C TYR A 72 6.37 22.93 0.73
N ASP A 73 5.25 22.52 0.13
CA ASP A 73 4.94 22.80 -1.28
C ASP A 73 4.83 24.31 -1.55
N LEU A 74 4.22 25.06 -0.63
CA LEU A 74 4.16 26.52 -0.70
C LEU A 74 5.53 27.20 -0.63
N ILE A 75 6.44 26.69 0.22
CA ILE A 75 7.77 27.28 0.42
C ILE A 75 8.72 26.90 -0.73
N VAL A 76 8.74 25.62 -1.11
CA VAL A 76 9.70 25.08 -2.08
C VAL A 76 9.34 25.47 -3.52
N ARG A 77 8.06 25.49 -3.90
CA ARG A 77 7.64 25.94 -5.23
C ARG A 77 7.78 27.45 -5.42
N SER A 78 7.93 28.21 -4.34
CA SER A 78 8.30 29.63 -4.40
C SER A 78 9.67 29.86 -5.03
N LYS A 79 10.58 28.88 -4.95
CA LYS A 79 11.89 28.91 -5.60
C LYS A 79 11.79 28.11 -6.90
N ARG A 80 11.67 28.80 -8.05
CA ARG A 80 11.67 28.14 -9.37
C ARG A 80 12.88 27.21 -9.45
N PRO A 81 12.71 25.92 -9.80
CA PRO A 81 13.85 25.02 -9.91
C PRO A 81 14.72 25.48 -11.07
N VAL A 82 15.98 25.79 -10.80
CA VAL A 82 17.04 25.88 -11.80
C VAL A 82 17.01 24.52 -12.53
N LYS A 83 16.97 24.53 -13.87
CA LYS A 83 17.09 23.31 -14.70
C LYS A 83 18.39 22.60 -14.29
N ARG A 84 18.27 21.58 -13.46
CA ARG A 84 19.40 20.69 -13.15
C ARG A 84 19.57 19.77 -14.34
N PHE A 85 20.73 19.83 -14.96
CA PHE A 85 21.20 18.82 -15.91
C PHE A 85 21.27 17.47 -15.16
N GLY A 86 20.52 16.49 -15.63
CA GLY A 86 20.47 15.15 -15.03
C GLY A 86 19.33 14.96 -13.99
N ASP A 87 18.09 14.88 -14.47
CA ASP A 87 16.98 14.45 -13.59
C ASP A 87 17.25 13.02 -13.11
N SER A 88 17.11 12.77 -11.80
CA SER A 88 17.13 11.44 -11.22
C SER A 88 16.02 10.58 -11.84
N GLN A 89 16.24 9.26 -12.01
CA GLN A 89 15.23 8.30 -12.50
C GLN A 89 13.90 8.43 -11.75
N TRP A 90 13.95 8.59 -10.44
CA TRP A 90 12.79 8.84 -9.60
C TRP A 90 12.04 10.14 -9.92
N ALA A 91 12.77 11.18 -10.31
CA ALA A 91 12.17 12.45 -10.72
C ALA A 91 11.44 12.29 -12.05
N ILE A 92 12.01 11.54 -12.99
CA ILE A 92 11.40 11.22 -14.28
C ILE A 92 10.14 10.36 -14.08
N ALA A 93 10.26 9.28 -13.31
CA ALA A 93 9.15 8.37 -12.99
C ALA A 93 8.00 9.12 -12.31
N SER A 94 8.29 9.93 -11.28
CA SER A 94 7.26 10.70 -10.57
C SER A 94 6.57 11.74 -11.47
N ARG A 95 7.32 12.37 -12.37
CA ARG A 95 6.76 13.31 -13.34
C ARG A 95 5.84 12.61 -14.34
N GLN A 96 6.25 11.46 -14.85
CA GLN A 96 5.46 10.66 -15.78
C GLN A 96 4.20 10.11 -15.12
N PHE A 97 4.31 9.60 -13.90
CA PHE A 97 3.21 9.12 -13.09
C PHE A 97 2.15 10.23 -12.85
N ARG A 98 2.59 11.44 -12.44
CA ARG A 98 1.69 12.59 -12.21
C ARG A 98 0.99 13.07 -13.48
N LYS A 99 1.53 12.82 -14.67
CA LYS A 99 0.86 13.16 -15.93
C LYS A 99 -0.28 12.20 -16.27
N ASN A 100 -0.23 10.98 -15.77
CA ASN A 100 -1.26 9.97 -15.99
C ASN A 100 -2.42 10.15 -14.99
N ARG A 101 -3.54 10.68 -15.46
CA ARG A 101 -4.73 10.94 -14.62
C ARG A 101 -5.30 9.67 -14.00
N LEU A 102 -5.31 8.55 -14.76
CA LEU A 102 -5.81 7.26 -14.24
C LEU A 102 -4.90 6.71 -13.14
N ALA A 103 -3.58 6.82 -13.30
CA ALA A 103 -2.63 6.41 -12.27
C ALA A 103 -2.78 7.24 -10.99
N MET A 104 -2.98 8.56 -11.13
CA MET A 104 -3.25 9.44 -9.99
C MET A 104 -4.58 9.12 -9.30
N ALA A 105 -5.63 8.84 -10.08
CA ALA A 105 -6.92 8.43 -9.52
C ALA A 105 -6.81 7.08 -8.79
N GLY A 106 -6.12 6.09 -9.38
CA GLY A 106 -5.87 4.80 -8.75
C GLY A 106 -5.08 4.93 -7.44
N LEU A 107 -4.02 5.76 -7.43
CA LEU A 107 -3.27 6.06 -6.21
C LEU A 107 -4.15 6.70 -5.14
N ALA A 108 -5.00 7.67 -5.52
CA ALA A 108 -5.90 8.32 -4.58
C ALA A 108 -6.89 7.33 -3.95
N VAL A 109 -7.50 6.44 -4.76
CA VAL A 109 -8.39 5.39 -4.26
C VAL A 109 -7.66 4.45 -3.29
N MET A 110 -6.46 3.99 -3.66
CA MET A 110 -5.65 3.13 -2.79
C MET A 110 -5.30 3.82 -1.46
N LEU A 111 -4.88 5.07 -1.50
CA LEU A 111 -4.58 5.84 -0.29
C LEU A 111 -5.82 5.99 0.61
N VAL A 112 -6.99 6.33 0.03
CA VAL A 112 -8.25 6.42 0.78
C VAL A 112 -8.58 5.08 1.44
N LEU A 113 -8.48 3.97 0.72
CA LEU A 113 -8.74 2.64 1.28
C LEU A 113 -7.80 2.32 2.44
N TYR A 114 -6.50 2.57 2.30
CA TYR A 114 -5.54 2.36 3.39
C TYR A 114 -5.80 3.27 4.60
N VAL A 115 -6.10 4.55 4.36
CA VAL A 115 -6.45 5.49 5.44
C VAL A 115 -7.70 5.01 6.19
N VAL A 116 -8.77 4.65 5.47
CA VAL A 116 -10.00 4.13 6.08
C VAL A 116 -9.71 2.88 6.92
N THR A 117 -8.92 1.94 6.41
CA THR A 117 -8.59 0.71 7.14
C THR A 117 -7.69 0.94 8.36
N LEU A 118 -6.79 1.91 8.31
CA LEU A 118 -5.99 2.29 9.47
C LEU A 118 -6.84 3.01 10.54
N LEU A 119 -7.82 3.79 10.11
CA LEU A 119 -8.75 4.48 10.99
C LEU A 119 -9.95 3.62 11.42
N THR A 120 -10.05 2.36 10.98
CA THR A 120 -11.15 1.46 11.32
C THR A 120 -11.49 1.42 12.81
N PRO A 121 -10.54 1.33 13.77
CA PRO A 121 -10.87 1.33 15.20
C PRO A 121 -11.58 2.59 15.69
N LEU A 122 -11.41 3.71 14.99
CA LEU A 122 -12.08 4.98 15.30
C LEU A 122 -13.41 5.12 14.56
N ILE A 123 -13.49 4.63 13.32
CA ILE A 123 -14.66 4.81 12.44
C ILE A 123 -15.74 3.74 12.70
N ALA A 124 -15.36 2.48 12.97
CA ALA A 124 -16.31 1.38 13.14
C ALA A 124 -17.21 1.60 14.35
N PRO A 125 -18.56 1.62 14.21
CA PRO A 125 -19.47 1.90 15.33
C PRO A 125 -19.46 0.80 16.40
N PHE A 126 -19.27 -0.45 16.00
CA PHE A 126 -19.34 -1.63 16.87
C PHE A 126 -18.10 -2.51 16.74
N ASP A 127 -17.86 -3.34 17.77
CA ASP A 127 -16.90 -4.43 17.66
C ASP A 127 -17.39 -5.44 16.61
N PRO A 128 -16.54 -5.86 15.65
CA PRO A 128 -16.94 -6.77 14.57
C PRO A 128 -17.34 -8.17 15.05
N THR A 129 -16.95 -8.53 16.29
CA THR A 129 -17.23 -9.82 16.91
C THR A 129 -18.37 -9.76 17.94
N ALA A 130 -18.75 -8.55 18.38
CA ALA A 130 -19.81 -8.37 19.36
C ALA A 130 -21.13 -8.94 18.84
N GLN A 131 -21.71 -9.85 19.61
CA GLN A 131 -23.01 -10.45 19.36
C GLN A 131 -24.00 -9.90 20.37
N GLY A 132 -25.09 -9.30 19.88
CA GLY A 132 -26.22 -8.92 20.72
C GLY A 132 -27.13 -10.11 21.01
N ASN A 133 -28.36 -9.83 21.44
CA ASN A 133 -29.37 -10.86 21.52
C ASN A 133 -29.77 -11.30 20.11
N ILE A 134 -29.24 -12.47 19.67
CA ILE A 134 -29.38 -12.99 18.31
C ILE A 134 -30.82 -13.02 17.84
N VAL A 135 -31.77 -13.31 18.73
CA VAL A 135 -33.21 -13.39 18.38
C VAL A 135 -33.74 -12.02 17.97
N LEU A 136 -33.29 -10.95 18.62
CA LEU A 136 -33.81 -9.59 18.41
C LEU A 136 -33.00 -8.81 17.39
N THR A 137 -31.68 -9.14 17.24
CA THR A 137 -30.78 -8.34 16.44
C THR A 137 -30.36 -8.96 15.09
N ARG A 138 -30.77 -10.20 14.79
CA ARG A 138 -30.48 -10.86 13.52
C ARG A 138 -31.21 -10.20 12.35
N TYR A 139 -30.50 -10.02 11.23
CA TYR A 139 -31.09 -9.54 9.97
C TYR A 139 -31.83 -8.21 10.09
N GLN A 140 -31.41 -7.33 10.97
CA GLN A 140 -31.98 -5.98 11.02
C GLN A 140 -31.67 -5.24 9.73
N GLU A 141 -32.63 -4.50 9.23
CA GLU A 141 -32.47 -3.65 8.05
C GLU A 141 -31.50 -2.50 8.31
N PRO A 142 -30.90 -1.93 7.23
CA PRO A 142 -30.08 -0.72 7.34
C PRO A 142 -30.81 0.40 8.08
N SER A 143 -30.12 1.00 9.06
CA SER A 143 -30.64 2.06 9.91
C SER A 143 -29.52 3.03 10.31
N LEU A 144 -29.86 4.15 10.96
CA LEU A 144 -28.84 5.06 11.49
C LEU A 144 -27.97 4.41 12.56
N GLN A 145 -28.45 3.39 13.26
CA GLN A 145 -27.69 2.63 14.24
C GLN A 145 -26.82 1.55 13.58
N HIS A 146 -27.35 0.85 12.58
CA HIS A 146 -26.65 -0.17 11.80
C HIS A 146 -26.69 0.20 10.32
N LEU A 147 -25.68 0.96 9.84
CA LEU A 147 -25.66 1.54 8.50
C LEU A 147 -25.87 0.53 7.37
N MET A 148 -25.38 -0.69 7.53
CA MET A 148 -25.58 -1.81 6.57
C MET A 148 -26.38 -2.96 7.18
N GLY A 149 -27.14 -2.69 8.25
CA GLY A 149 -27.90 -3.71 8.96
C GLY A 149 -27.02 -4.69 9.73
N THR A 150 -27.61 -5.82 10.13
CA THR A 150 -26.94 -6.87 10.91
C THR A 150 -26.95 -8.21 10.19
N ASP A 151 -25.98 -9.06 10.49
CA ASP A 151 -25.88 -10.42 9.95
C ASP A 151 -26.77 -11.44 10.72
N LYS A 152 -26.69 -12.71 10.32
CA LYS A 152 -27.43 -13.82 10.97
C LYS A 152 -27.10 -14.02 12.45
N PHE A 153 -25.99 -13.46 12.93
CA PHE A 153 -25.56 -13.52 14.33
C PHE A 153 -25.79 -12.20 15.07
N GLY A 154 -26.50 -11.24 14.47
CA GLY A 154 -26.78 -9.94 15.06
C GLY A 154 -25.56 -8.99 15.10
N ARG A 155 -24.51 -9.26 14.32
CA ARG A 155 -23.29 -8.43 14.28
C ARG A 155 -23.43 -7.35 13.23
N ASP A 156 -22.92 -6.16 13.51
CA ASP A 156 -22.97 -5.02 12.59
C ASP A 156 -22.16 -5.29 11.31
N VAL A 157 -22.86 -5.26 10.15
CA VAL A 157 -22.23 -5.56 8.85
C VAL A 157 -21.24 -4.49 8.46
N PHE A 158 -21.52 -3.20 8.71
CA PHE A 158 -20.62 -2.10 8.37
C PHE A 158 -19.27 -2.21 9.09
N SER A 159 -19.29 -2.42 10.41
CA SER A 159 -18.07 -2.64 11.20
C SER A 159 -17.27 -3.85 10.70
N ARG A 160 -17.97 -4.95 10.36
CA ARG A 160 -17.32 -6.15 9.81
C ARG A 160 -16.68 -5.93 8.46
N VAL A 161 -17.30 -5.14 7.58
CA VAL A 161 -16.68 -4.77 6.28
C VAL A 161 -15.42 -3.96 6.49
N LEU A 162 -15.42 -2.98 7.39
CA LEU A 162 -14.23 -2.19 7.70
C LEU A 162 -13.06 -3.03 8.25
N TYR A 163 -13.33 -3.88 9.24
CA TYR A 163 -12.30 -4.78 9.80
C TYR A 163 -11.85 -5.85 8.79
N GLY A 164 -12.78 -6.38 7.98
CA GLY A 164 -12.45 -7.30 6.89
C GLY A 164 -11.57 -6.66 5.83
N ALA A 165 -11.85 -5.41 5.45
CA ALA A 165 -11.02 -4.64 4.53
C ALA A 165 -9.59 -4.44 5.08
N ARG A 166 -9.44 -4.15 6.38
CA ARG A 166 -8.13 -4.03 7.05
C ARG A 166 -7.32 -5.31 6.91
N ILE A 167 -7.93 -6.46 7.19
CA ILE A 167 -7.27 -7.78 7.06
C ILE A 167 -6.89 -8.04 5.61
N SER A 168 -7.84 -7.87 4.67
CA SER A 168 -7.62 -8.16 3.26
C SER A 168 -6.53 -7.30 2.63
N LEU A 169 -6.51 -5.98 2.90
CA LEU A 169 -5.48 -5.07 2.39
C LEU A 169 -4.11 -5.37 2.99
N THR A 170 -4.04 -5.71 4.27
CA THR A 170 -2.77 -6.10 4.92
C THR A 170 -2.21 -7.36 4.31
N ILE A 171 -3.03 -8.41 4.16
CA ILE A 171 -2.62 -9.67 3.51
C ILE A 171 -2.14 -9.41 2.09
N GLY A 172 -2.93 -8.66 1.30
CA GLY A 172 -2.60 -8.34 -0.09
C GLY A 172 -1.26 -7.59 -0.21
N PHE A 173 -1.05 -6.57 0.61
CA PHE A 173 0.18 -5.80 0.61
C PHE A 173 1.41 -6.64 0.94
N ILE A 174 1.36 -7.42 2.03
CA ILE A 174 2.50 -8.24 2.45
C ILE A 174 2.77 -9.35 1.43
N ALA A 175 1.74 -10.02 0.92
CA ALA A 175 1.90 -11.08 -0.08
C ALA A 175 2.51 -10.55 -1.39
N VAL A 176 2.04 -9.39 -1.87
CA VAL A 176 2.61 -8.73 -3.06
C VAL A 176 4.05 -8.29 -2.80
N ALA A 177 4.34 -7.70 -1.63
CA ALA A 177 5.70 -7.28 -1.29
C ALA A 177 6.68 -8.47 -1.30
N ILE A 178 6.31 -9.60 -0.69
CA ILE A 178 7.10 -10.83 -0.74
C ILE A 178 7.29 -11.29 -2.19
N GLY A 179 6.21 -11.37 -2.96
CA GLY A 179 6.25 -11.80 -4.35
C GLY A 179 7.14 -10.93 -5.23
N VAL A 180 7.06 -9.61 -5.07
CA VAL A 180 7.90 -8.64 -5.81
C VAL A 180 9.37 -8.75 -5.39
N LEU A 181 9.67 -8.81 -4.09
CA LEU A 181 11.05 -8.90 -3.61
C LEU A 181 11.74 -10.19 -4.08
N VAL A 182 11.08 -11.33 -3.89
CA VAL A 182 11.62 -12.63 -4.33
C VAL A 182 11.71 -12.70 -5.86
N GLY A 183 10.64 -12.29 -6.55
CA GLY A 183 10.61 -12.31 -8.02
C GLY A 183 11.63 -11.37 -8.65
N ALA A 184 11.80 -10.17 -8.12
CA ALA A 184 12.83 -9.24 -8.58
C ALA A 184 14.24 -9.79 -8.37
N ALA A 185 14.51 -10.39 -7.21
CA ALA A 185 15.81 -11.00 -6.94
C ALA A 185 16.12 -12.17 -7.90
N VAL A 186 15.19 -13.11 -8.03
CA VAL A 186 15.35 -14.28 -8.92
C VAL A 186 15.44 -13.86 -10.38
N GLY A 187 14.56 -12.96 -10.84
CA GLY A 187 14.56 -12.46 -12.20
C GLY A 187 15.82 -11.66 -12.55
N ALA A 188 16.30 -10.81 -11.61
CA ALA A 188 17.53 -10.06 -11.80
C ALA A 188 18.75 -10.96 -11.89
N ILE A 189 18.88 -11.96 -11.03
CA ILE A 189 19.97 -12.92 -11.06
C ILE A 189 19.95 -13.72 -12.37
N ALA A 190 18.79 -14.26 -12.74
CA ALA A 190 18.61 -15.03 -13.98
C ALA A 190 18.97 -14.20 -15.22
N GLY A 191 18.39 -12.99 -15.35
CA GLY A 191 18.62 -12.11 -16.48
C GLY A 191 20.05 -11.56 -16.58
N TYR A 192 20.67 -11.22 -15.45
CA TYR A 192 22.01 -10.63 -15.43
C TYR A 192 23.09 -11.65 -15.74
N PHE A 193 23.14 -12.80 -15.05
CA PHE A 193 24.15 -13.82 -15.27
C PHE A 193 23.89 -14.64 -16.54
N GLY A 194 22.61 -14.88 -16.87
CA GLY A 194 22.25 -15.59 -18.09
C GLY A 194 22.72 -17.05 -18.11
N LYS A 195 22.82 -17.62 -19.32
CA LYS A 195 23.38 -18.98 -19.56
C LYS A 195 22.77 -20.03 -18.60
N TRP A 196 23.62 -20.76 -17.90
CA TRP A 196 23.20 -21.85 -17.01
C TRP A 196 22.38 -21.37 -15.80
N THR A 197 22.74 -20.24 -15.21
CA THR A 197 22.00 -19.64 -14.08
C THR A 197 20.54 -19.32 -14.48
N ASP A 198 20.39 -18.72 -15.66
CA ASP A 198 19.08 -18.43 -16.22
C ASP A 198 18.28 -19.71 -16.48
N THR A 199 18.90 -20.71 -17.13
CA THR A 199 18.23 -21.97 -17.42
C THR A 199 17.76 -22.67 -16.15
N VAL A 200 18.57 -22.77 -15.12
CA VAL A 200 18.21 -23.45 -13.86
C VAL A 200 17.10 -22.71 -13.13
N LEU A 201 17.25 -21.39 -12.94
CA LEU A 201 16.24 -20.59 -12.23
C LEU A 201 14.90 -20.56 -12.97
N MET A 202 14.91 -20.45 -14.30
CA MET A 202 13.67 -20.45 -15.06
C MET A 202 13.02 -21.83 -15.13
N ARG A 203 13.77 -22.92 -15.22
CA ARG A 203 13.22 -24.28 -15.12
C ARG A 203 12.57 -24.53 -13.76
N PHE A 204 13.21 -24.08 -12.67
CA PHE A 204 12.59 -24.13 -11.36
C PHE A 204 11.30 -23.30 -11.29
N THR A 205 11.33 -22.07 -11.83
CA THR A 205 10.15 -21.21 -11.93
C THR A 205 9.02 -21.86 -12.73
N ASP A 206 9.34 -22.51 -13.85
CA ASP A 206 8.36 -23.21 -14.70
C ASP A 206 7.76 -24.43 -14.00
N MET A 207 8.58 -25.19 -13.29
CA MET A 207 8.13 -26.31 -12.47
C MET A 207 7.16 -25.85 -11.38
N MET A 208 7.48 -24.77 -10.69
CA MET A 208 6.61 -24.21 -9.66
C MET A 208 5.29 -23.67 -10.25
N LEU A 209 5.32 -23.08 -11.45
CA LEU A 209 4.13 -22.60 -12.15
C LEU A 209 3.22 -23.72 -12.68
N SER A 210 3.73 -24.96 -12.81
CA SER A 210 2.91 -26.10 -13.22
C SER A 210 1.88 -26.51 -12.16
N PHE A 211 2.09 -26.11 -10.89
CA PHE A 211 1.14 -26.38 -9.83
C PHE A 211 0.03 -25.32 -9.81
N PRO A 212 -1.25 -25.73 -9.89
CA PRO A 212 -2.37 -24.80 -9.75
C PRO A 212 -2.35 -24.14 -8.36
N ARG A 213 -2.21 -22.82 -8.34
CA ARG A 213 -2.06 -22.04 -7.10
C ARG A 213 -3.16 -22.29 -6.07
N LEU A 214 -4.42 -22.43 -6.53
CA LEU A 214 -5.55 -22.69 -5.65
C LEU A 214 -5.46 -24.07 -4.99
N ILE A 215 -5.03 -25.09 -5.74
CA ILE A 215 -4.87 -26.45 -5.19
C ILE A 215 -3.79 -26.44 -4.12
N LEU A 216 -2.65 -25.80 -4.38
CA LEU A 216 -1.58 -25.68 -3.40
C LEU A 216 -2.05 -24.97 -2.12
N LEU A 217 -2.82 -23.88 -2.26
CA LEU A 217 -3.38 -23.16 -1.12
C LEU A 217 -4.31 -24.05 -0.28
N ILE A 218 -5.22 -24.80 -0.93
CA ILE A 218 -6.16 -25.71 -0.26
C ILE A 218 -5.40 -26.82 0.48
N VAL A 219 -4.42 -27.44 -0.16
CA VAL A 219 -3.60 -28.50 0.44
C VAL A 219 -2.84 -27.99 1.67
N VAL A 220 -2.22 -26.82 1.56
CA VAL A 220 -1.49 -26.23 2.69
C VAL A 220 -2.43 -25.90 3.86
N ILE A 221 -3.59 -25.31 3.60
CA ILE A 221 -4.58 -25.00 4.66
C ILE A 221 -5.14 -26.30 5.28
N ALA A 222 -5.26 -27.38 4.52
CA ALA A 222 -5.73 -28.68 5.03
C ALA A 222 -4.68 -29.40 5.89
N LEU A 223 -3.39 -29.19 5.65
CA LEU A 223 -2.30 -29.83 6.37
C LEU A 223 -1.83 -29.08 7.61
N PHE A 224 -2.04 -27.79 7.67
CA PHE A 224 -1.60 -26.92 8.76
C PHE A 224 -2.79 -26.25 9.44
N GLU A 225 -2.62 -25.82 10.68
CA GLU A 225 -3.64 -25.05 11.38
C GLU A 225 -3.95 -23.74 10.61
N PRO A 226 -5.22 -23.43 10.34
CA PRO A 226 -5.62 -22.25 9.60
C PRO A 226 -5.15 -20.96 10.28
N SER A 227 -4.30 -20.21 9.61
CA SER A 227 -3.79 -18.95 10.11
C SER A 227 -3.69 -17.91 8.97
N ILE A 228 -3.90 -16.65 9.30
CA ILE A 228 -3.75 -15.53 8.35
C ILE A 228 -2.31 -15.48 7.82
N TRP A 229 -1.33 -15.74 8.67
CA TRP A 229 0.09 -15.76 8.29
C TRP A 229 0.41 -16.87 7.29
N LEU A 230 -0.21 -18.04 7.45
CA LEU A 230 -0.06 -19.14 6.51
C LEU A 230 -0.55 -18.72 5.11
N VAL A 231 -1.71 -18.08 5.04
CA VAL A 231 -2.25 -17.55 3.77
C VAL A 231 -1.29 -16.52 3.14
N VAL A 232 -0.78 -15.57 3.94
CA VAL A 232 0.17 -14.55 3.47
C VAL A 232 1.43 -15.18 2.88
N VAL A 233 2.01 -16.15 3.60
CA VAL A 233 3.24 -16.84 3.16
C VAL A 233 2.99 -17.61 1.87
N VAL A 234 1.92 -18.39 1.79
CA VAL A 234 1.59 -19.17 0.58
C VAL A 234 1.33 -18.24 -0.61
N LEU A 235 0.56 -17.17 -0.43
CA LEU A 235 0.30 -16.19 -1.48
C LEU A 235 1.57 -15.49 -1.95
N GLY A 236 2.43 -15.09 -1.02
CA GLY A 236 3.71 -14.45 -1.33
C GLY A 236 4.68 -15.38 -2.06
N LEU A 237 4.82 -16.61 -1.53
CA LEU A 237 5.69 -17.64 -2.12
C LEU A 237 5.16 -18.23 -3.43
N THR A 238 3.92 -17.99 -3.80
CA THR A 238 3.37 -18.40 -5.10
C THR A 238 3.21 -17.25 -6.08
N GLY A 239 3.40 -15.99 -5.64
CA GLY A 239 3.26 -14.79 -6.48
C GLY A 239 4.52 -14.38 -7.23
N TRP A 240 5.71 -14.78 -6.77
CA TRP A 240 7.00 -14.31 -7.27
C TRP A 240 7.35 -14.77 -8.68
N MET A 241 6.83 -15.90 -9.13
CA MET A 241 7.23 -16.54 -10.39
C MET A 241 6.92 -15.68 -11.61
N SER A 242 5.74 -15.07 -11.66
CA SER A 242 5.34 -14.16 -12.74
C SER A 242 6.19 -12.90 -12.75
N VAL A 243 6.49 -12.35 -11.56
CA VAL A 243 7.37 -11.19 -11.40
C VAL A 243 8.78 -11.53 -11.87
N ALA A 244 9.31 -12.70 -11.50
CA ALA A 244 10.64 -13.15 -11.91
C ALA A 244 10.78 -13.20 -13.45
N ARG A 245 9.78 -13.69 -14.17
CA ARG A 245 9.81 -13.72 -15.66
C ARG A 245 9.82 -12.31 -16.26
N ILE A 246 9.01 -11.40 -15.74
CA ILE A 246 8.94 -10.02 -16.21
C ILE A 246 10.28 -9.33 -15.97
N VAL A 247 10.77 -9.37 -14.74
CA VAL A 247 12.05 -8.75 -14.35
C VAL A 247 13.22 -9.33 -15.15
N ARG A 248 13.25 -10.67 -15.34
CA ARG A 248 14.28 -11.30 -16.18
C ARG A 248 14.28 -10.72 -17.61
N GLY A 249 13.11 -10.57 -18.22
CA GLY A 249 12.98 -10.02 -19.57
C GLY A 249 13.57 -8.61 -19.68
N GLU A 250 13.23 -7.75 -18.74
CA GLU A 250 13.77 -6.37 -18.67
C GLU A 250 15.28 -6.36 -18.40
N VAL A 251 15.74 -7.19 -17.48
CA VAL A 251 17.18 -7.26 -17.14
C VAL A 251 18.02 -7.78 -18.30
N LEU A 252 17.51 -8.74 -19.09
CA LEU A 252 18.18 -9.19 -20.33
C LEU A 252 18.39 -8.03 -21.32
N SER A 253 17.40 -7.16 -21.48
CA SER A 253 17.51 -5.96 -22.31
C SER A 253 18.48 -4.93 -21.72
N LEU A 254 18.40 -4.70 -20.42
CA LEU A 254 19.19 -3.66 -19.73
C LEU A 254 20.67 -4.00 -19.64
N ARG A 255 21.04 -5.27 -19.47
CA ARG A 255 22.44 -5.68 -19.31
C ARG A 255 23.30 -5.38 -20.55
N GLU A 256 22.69 -5.29 -21.73
CA GLU A 256 23.36 -4.95 -23.00
C GLU A 256 23.50 -3.43 -23.22
N ARG A 257 22.90 -2.61 -22.34
CA ARG A 257 22.98 -1.15 -22.44
C ARG A 257 24.37 -0.62 -22.10
N GLU A 258 24.76 0.47 -22.77
CA GLU A 258 26.08 1.10 -22.66
C GLU A 258 26.47 1.44 -21.22
N PHE A 259 25.53 1.94 -20.41
CA PHE A 259 25.81 2.32 -19.02
C PHE A 259 26.15 1.11 -18.14
N VAL A 260 25.56 -0.07 -18.41
CA VAL A 260 25.90 -1.32 -17.70
C VAL A 260 27.26 -1.82 -18.13
N GLN A 261 27.55 -1.78 -19.43
CA GLN A 261 28.87 -2.18 -19.96
C GLN A 261 29.97 -1.27 -19.44
N ALA A 262 29.73 0.04 -19.41
CA ALA A 262 30.68 1.00 -18.83
C ALA A 262 30.93 0.69 -17.34
N ALA A 263 29.92 0.38 -16.55
CA ALA A 263 30.06 0.01 -15.14
C ALA A 263 30.91 -1.26 -14.96
N LYS A 264 30.80 -2.25 -15.87
CA LYS A 264 31.62 -3.46 -15.88
C LYS A 264 33.11 -3.12 -16.19
N VAL A 265 33.35 -2.28 -17.21
CA VAL A 265 34.71 -1.85 -17.59
C VAL A 265 35.39 -1.08 -16.46
N LEU A 266 34.60 -0.31 -15.68
CA LEU A 266 35.12 0.40 -14.50
C LEU A 266 35.38 -0.52 -13.29
N GLY A 267 35.19 -1.84 -13.43
CA GLY A 267 35.45 -2.82 -12.38
C GLY A 267 34.45 -2.85 -11.24
N MET A 268 33.20 -2.39 -11.46
CA MET A 268 32.15 -2.47 -10.42
C MET A 268 31.75 -3.92 -10.21
N SER A 269 31.49 -4.30 -8.94
CA SER A 269 31.00 -5.65 -8.62
C SER A 269 29.60 -5.89 -9.18
N ASP A 270 29.31 -7.11 -9.61
CA ASP A 270 28.02 -7.51 -10.20
C ASP A 270 26.82 -7.17 -9.30
N ALA A 271 26.93 -7.42 -7.99
CA ALA A 271 25.89 -7.06 -7.03
C ALA A 271 25.60 -5.55 -7.03
N ARG A 272 26.63 -4.71 -7.12
CA ARG A 272 26.49 -3.25 -7.20
C ARG A 272 25.84 -2.83 -8.50
N ILE A 273 26.21 -3.46 -9.62
CA ILE A 273 25.61 -3.20 -10.93
C ILE A 273 24.11 -3.58 -10.90
N ILE A 274 23.77 -4.76 -10.41
CA ILE A 274 22.38 -5.23 -10.31
C ILE A 274 21.55 -4.26 -9.45
N LEU A 275 21.99 -3.98 -8.21
CA LEU A 275 21.20 -3.23 -7.26
C LEU A 275 21.11 -1.73 -7.56
N ARG A 276 22.17 -1.15 -8.15
CA ARG A 276 22.27 0.31 -8.32
C ARG A 276 22.02 0.79 -9.75
N HIS A 277 22.25 -0.07 -10.74
CA HIS A 277 22.14 0.31 -12.14
C HIS A 277 21.06 -0.47 -12.90
N VAL A 278 20.83 -1.73 -12.59
CA VAL A 278 19.82 -2.56 -13.30
C VAL A 278 18.47 -2.47 -12.65
N LEU A 279 18.31 -2.93 -11.40
CA LEU A 279 17.01 -2.99 -10.71
C LEU A 279 16.24 -1.65 -10.63
N PRO A 280 16.90 -0.48 -10.44
CA PRO A 280 16.16 0.79 -10.44
C PRO A 280 15.64 1.21 -11.82
N ASN A 281 16.04 0.53 -12.89
CA ASN A 281 15.63 0.78 -14.26
C ASN A 281 14.65 -0.29 -14.82
N VAL A 282 14.32 -1.30 -14.03
CA VAL A 282 13.28 -2.32 -14.28
C VAL A 282 11.95 -1.84 -13.74
#